data_fa86f438c426db8b7c19a28449652103
#
_entry.id   fa86f438c426db8b7c19a28449652103
#
_cell.length_a   1.000
_cell.length_b   1.000
_cell.length_c   1.000
_cell.angle_alpha   90.00
_cell.angle_beta   90.00
_cell.angle_gamma   90.00
#
_symmetry.space_group_name_H-M   'P 1'
#
loop_
_entity.id
_entity.type
_entity.pdbx_description
1 polymer ?
#
loop_
_entity_poly.entity_id
_entity_poly.type
_entity_poly.pdbx_seq_one_letter_code
_entity_poly.pdbx_strand_id
1 'polypeptide(L)'
;MKVVIIDDDKLVSMSLKMILENGTDIEVEAVGEDGREAVSLYKKYSPDILLLDIRMQYMTGLEAARNVLAAYPDAKILFLTTFSDDEYIIEALEIGVKGYLLKQDYEGLVPAIRAAASG
;
A
#
# COMPACT_ATOMS: atom_id res chain seq x y z
N MET A 1 13.92 2.43 5.70
CA MET A 1 12.43 2.46 5.73
C MET A 1 11.88 1.16 5.16
N LYS A 2 10.99 0.53 5.87
CA LYS A 2 10.44 -0.79 5.51
C LYS A 2 9.04 -0.64 4.91
N VAL A 3 8.83 -1.29 3.77
CA VAL A 3 7.57 -1.23 3.03
C VAL A 3 7.09 -2.65 2.74
N VAL A 4 5.78 -2.88 2.83
CA VAL A 4 5.12 -4.09 2.35
C VAL A 4 4.17 -3.68 1.24
N ILE A 5 4.17 -4.44 0.15
CA ILE A 5 3.31 -4.19 -1.01
C ILE A 5 2.30 -5.32 -1.12
N ILE A 6 1.03 -4.98 -1.28
CA ILE A 6 -0.02 -5.96 -1.56
C ILE A 6 -0.77 -5.53 -2.82
N ASP A 7 -0.60 -6.31 -3.87
CA ASP A 7 -1.20 -6.06 -5.19
C ASP A 7 -1.33 -7.40 -5.89
N ASP A 8 -2.47 -7.70 -6.46
CA ASP A 8 -2.71 -8.97 -7.16
C ASP A 8 -2.06 -9.04 -8.55
N ASP A 9 -1.50 -7.94 -9.04
CA ASP A 9 -0.71 -7.90 -10.26
C ASP A 9 0.77 -8.00 -9.94
N LYS A 10 1.36 -9.18 -10.17
CA LYS A 10 2.78 -9.43 -9.90
C LYS A 10 3.72 -8.50 -10.65
N LEU A 11 3.38 -8.14 -11.88
CA LEU A 11 4.21 -7.27 -12.68
C LEU A 11 4.30 -5.88 -12.06
N VAL A 12 3.18 -5.37 -11.56
CA VAL A 12 3.13 -4.09 -10.85
C VAL A 12 3.98 -4.17 -9.58
N SER A 13 3.79 -5.20 -8.77
CA SER A 13 4.54 -5.37 -7.52
C SER A 13 6.05 -5.44 -7.75
N MET A 14 6.48 -6.19 -8.76
CA MET A 14 7.91 -6.31 -9.10
C MET A 14 8.48 -4.99 -9.57
N SER A 15 7.73 -4.26 -10.40
CA SER A 15 8.17 -2.94 -10.91
C SER A 15 8.29 -1.94 -9.75
N LEU A 16 7.31 -1.90 -8.86
CA LEU A 16 7.35 -1.02 -7.69
C LEU A 16 8.52 -1.36 -6.77
N LYS A 17 8.76 -2.64 -6.53
CA LYS A 17 9.90 -3.06 -5.70
C LYS A 17 11.22 -2.58 -6.29
N MET A 18 11.42 -2.76 -7.58
CA MET A 18 12.64 -2.31 -8.27
C MET A 18 12.82 -0.80 -8.15
N ILE A 19 11.75 -0.04 -8.37
CA ILE A 19 11.78 1.42 -8.30
C ILE A 19 12.10 1.88 -6.87
N LEU A 20 11.45 1.30 -5.87
CA LEU A 20 11.62 1.69 -4.49
C LEU A 20 13.00 1.37 -3.94
N GLU A 21 13.58 0.25 -4.34
CA GLU A 21 14.88 -0.18 -3.84
C GLU A 21 16.06 0.39 -4.62
N ASN A 22 15.82 1.00 -5.77
CA ASN A 22 16.89 1.50 -6.62
C ASN A 22 17.40 2.86 -6.15
N GLY A 23 18.57 2.87 -5.53
CA GLY A 23 19.22 4.11 -5.10
C GLY A 23 18.54 4.80 -3.91
N THR A 24 17.76 4.07 -3.12
CA THR A 24 17.08 4.60 -1.93
C THR A 24 17.38 3.75 -0.70
N ASP A 25 16.97 4.24 0.48
CA ASP A 25 17.04 3.51 1.74
C ASP A 25 15.77 2.68 2.01
N ILE A 26 14.89 2.57 1.02
CA ILE A 26 13.64 1.83 1.16
C ILE A 26 13.90 0.34 0.92
N GLU A 27 13.39 -0.49 1.83
CA GLU A 27 13.46 -1.94 1.73
C GLU A 27 12.05 -2.50 1.61
N VAL A 28 11.79 -3.26 0.56
CA VAL A 28 10.51 -3.97 0.40
C VAL A 28 10.64 -5.33 1.09
N GLU A 29 10.06 -5.42 2.29
CA GLU A 29 10.19 -6.61 3.15
C GLU A 29 9.39 -7.79 2.64
N ALA A 30 8.25 -7.53 2.00
CA ALA A 30 7.38 -8.58 1.47
C ALA A 30 6.45 -8.04 0.40
N VAL A 31 6.00 -8.94 -0.45
CA VAL A 31 4.99 -8.66 -1.47
C VAL A 31 3.89 -9.70 -1.33
N GLY A 32 2.66 -9.24 -1.08
CA GLY A 32 1.47 -10.09 -1.06
C GLY A 32 0.65 -9.92 -2.32
N GLU A 33 -0.16 -10.91 -2.64
CA GLU A 33 -1.00 -10.91 -3.84
C GLU A 33 -2.49 -10.81 -3.51
N ASP A 34 -2.86 -10.85 -2.23
CA ASP A 34 -4.25 -10.94 -1.79
C ASP A 34 -4.46 -10.10 -0.54
N GLY A 35 -5.55 -9.34 -0.54
CA GLY A 35 -5.90 -8.49 0.60
C GLY A 35 -6.09 -9.28 1.91
N ARG A 36 -6.41 -10.57 1.81
CA ARG A 36 -6.53 -11.44 2.99
C ARG A 36 -5.21 -11.66 3.72
N GLU A 37 -4.09 -11.39 3.05
CA GLU A 37 -2.75 -11.48 3.66
C GLU A 37 -2.35 -10.20 4.42
N ALA A 38 -3.11 -9.13 4.30
CA ALA A 38 -2.69 -7.81 4.78
C ALA A 38 -2.40 -7.78 6.28
N VAL A 39 -3.29 -8.32 7.10
CA VAL A 39 -3.12 -8.32 8.55
C VAL A 39 -1.93 -9.17 8.97
N SER A 40 -1.80 -10.38 8.39
CA SER A 40 -0.70 -11.28 8.75
C SER A 40 0.66 -10.75 8.32
N LEU A 41 0.76 -10.15 7.13
CA LEU A 41 2.00 -9.54 6.67
C LEU A 41 2.35 -8.30 7.49
N TYR A 42 1.36 -7.49 7.84
CA TYR A 42 1.61 -6.35 8.73
C TYR A 42 2.13 -6.80 10.09
N LYS A 43 1.51 -7.82 10.66
CA LYS A 43 1.95 -8.38 11.95
C LYS A 43 3.39 -8.90 11.88
N LYS A 44 3.72 -9.61 10.80
CA LYS A 44 5.04 -10.24 10.65
C LYS A 44 6.16 -9.23 10.45
N TYR A 45 5.93 -8.21 9.64
CA TYR A 45 6.99 -7.30 9.21
C TYR A 45 6.94 -5.92 9.86
N SER A 46 5.82 -5.52 10.43
CA SER A 46 5.64 -4.19 11.04
C SER A 46 6.22 -3.09 10.16
N PRO A 47 5.77 -2.95 8.91
CA PRO A 47 6.37 -1.98 7.98
C PRO A 47 6.08 -0.54 8.41
N ASP A 48 6.92 0.37 7.95
CA ASP A 48 6.68 1.80 8.09
C ASP A 48 5.51 2.25 7.22
N ILE A 49 5.37 1.63 6.05
CA ILE A 49 4.27 1.89 5.11
C ILE A 49 3.76 0.58 4.53
N LEU A 50 2.44 0.45 4.46
CA LEU A 50 1.77 -0.61 3.72
C LEU A 50 1.20 -0.02 2.43
N LEU A 51 1.69 -0.46 1.28
CA LEU A 51 1.14 -0.13 -0.04
C LEU A 51 0.11 -1.18 -0.39
N LEU A 52 -1.10 -0.76 -0.68
CA LEU A 52 -2.24 -1.66 -0.79
C LEU A 52 -3.07 -1.30 -2.03
N ASP A 53 -3.18 -2.23 -2.97
CA ASP A 53 -4.03 -2.07 -4.14
C ASP A 53 -5.50 -1.97 -3.71
N ILE A 54 -6.23 -1.03 -4.28
CA ILE A 54 -7.66 -0.85 -3.98
C ILE A 54 -8.49 -2.01 -4.50
N ARG A 55 -8.24 -2.44 -5.74
CA ARG A 55 -9.02 -3.49 -6.37
C ARG A 55 -8.26 -4.80 -6.45
N MET A 56 -8.75 -5.79 -5.73
CA MET A 56 -8.21 -7.14 -5.76
C MET A 56 -9.34 -8.16 -5.84
N GLN A 57 -9.01 -9.38 -6.26
CA GLN A 57 -10.01 -10.38 -6.63
C GLN A 57 -10.87 -10.86 -5.46
N TYR A 58 -10.26 -11.23 -4.34
CA TYR A 58 -10.97 -11.90 -3.24
C TYR A 58 -11.37 -10.96 -2.12
N MET A 59 -10.63 -9.91 -1.91
CA MET A 59 -10.88 -8.90 -0.89
C MET A 59 -10.41 -7.56 -1.43
N THR A 60 -11.25 -6.54 -1.34
CA THR A 60 -10.84 -5.21 -1.79
C THR A 60 -9.79 -4.63 -0.86
N GLY A 61 -9.01 -3.68 -1.38
CA GLY A 61 -8.05 -2.96 -0.55
C GLY A 61 -8.74 -2.18 0.57
N LEU A 62 -9.97 -1.72 0.33
CA LEU A 62 -10.76 -1.02 1.35
C LEU A 62 -11.04 -1.93 2.55
N GLU A 63 -11.49 -3.15 2.29
CA GLU A 63 -11.73 -4.13 3.36
C GLU A 63 -10.43 -4.51 4.07
N ALA A 64 -9.37 -4.74 3.30
CA ALA A 64 -8.06 -5.08 3.86
C ALA A 64 -7.54 -3.95 4.77
N ALA A 65 -7.67 -2.69 4.34
CA ALA A 65 -7.25 -1.54 5.13
C ALA A 65 -8.04 -1.43 6.44
N ARG A 66 -9.35 -1.64 6.39
CA ARG A 66 -10.19 -1.66 7.60
C ARG A 66 -9.71 -2.72 8.58
N ASN A 67 -9.41 -3.92 8.08
CA ASN A 67 -8.94 -5.03 8.91
C ASN A 67 -7.59 -4.71 9.57
N VAL A 68 -6.67 -4.14 8.80
CA VAL A 68 -5.35 -3.74 9.34
C VAL A 68 -5.50 -2.65 10.40
N LEU A 69 -6.28 -1.61 10.13
CA LEU A 69 -6.48 -0.50 11.06
C LEU A 69 -7.25 -0.91 12.31
N ALA A 70 -8.14 -1.90 12.21
CA ALA A 70 -8.82 -2.44 13.38
C ALA A 70 -7.85 -3.15 14.32
N ALA A 71 -6.87 -3.87 13.77
CA ALA A 71 -5.84 -4.57 14.55
C ALA A 71 -4.68 -3.67 14.96
N TYR A 72 -4.32 -2.72 14.09
CA TYR A 72 -3.18 -1.83 14.25
C TYR A 72 -3.59 -0.39 13.91
N PRO A 73 -4.19 0.35 14.86
CA PRO A 73 -4.75 1.68 14.59
C PRO A 73 -3.73 2.70 14.09
N ASP A 74 -2.46 2.50 14.39
CA ASP A 74 -1.38 3.42 13.97
C ASP A 74 -0.75 3.03 12.64
N ALA A 75 -1.26 2.00 11.96
CA ALA A 75 -0.72 1.57 10.69
C ALA A 75 -0.82 2.68 9.65
N LYS A 76 0.25 2.87 8.88
CA LYS A 76 0.31 3.85 7.80
C LYS A 76 0.11 3.15 6.48
N ILE A 77 -1.02 3.44 5.85
CA ILE A 77 -1.44 2.79 4.60
C ILE A 77 -1.54 3.83 3.50
N LEU A 78 -0.98 3.50 2.32
CA LEU A 78 -1.22 4.21 1.08
C LEU A 78 -1.88 3.26 0.10
N PHE A 79 -2.95 3.70 -0.53
CA PHE A 79 -3.58 2.92 -1.60
C PHE A 79 -2.85 3.11 -2.93
N LEU A 80 -2.76 2.02 -3.68
CA LEU A 80 -2.33 2.03 -5.07
C LEU A 80 -3.59 2.04 -5.93
N THR A 81 -3.71 3.03 -6.81
CA THR A 81 -4.92 3.24 -7.60
C THR A 81 -4.62 3.38 -9.09
N THR A 82 -5.67 3.23 -9.90
CA THR A 82 -5.65 3.62 -11.31
C THR A 82 -6.67 4.72 -11.53
N PHE A 83 -6.73 5.30 -12.72
CA PHE A 83 -7.71 6.34 -13.03
C PHE A 83 -9.16 5.86 -12.90
N SER A 84 -9.40 4.57 -13.00
CA SER A 84 -10.75 4.02 -12.88
C SER A 84 -11.23 3.86 -11.45
N ASP A 85 -10.40 4.17 -10.46
CA ASP A 85 -10.71 3.97 -9.05
C ASP A 85 -11.23 5.23 -8.34
N ASP A 86 -11.52 6.30 -9.07
CA ASP A 86 -11.96 7.58 -8.50
C ASP A 86 -13.15 7.45 -7.54
N GLU A 87 -14.07 6.53 -7.83
CA GLU A 87 -15.24 6.30 -6.99
C GLU A 87 -14.91 5.79 -5.59
N TYR A 88 -13.72 5.24 -5.39
CA TYR A 88 -13.30 4.69 -4.11
C TYR A 88 -12.49 5.65 -3.25
N ILE A 89 -12.06 6.78 -3.80
CA ILE A 89 -11.13 7.69 -3.12
C ILE A 89 -11.74 8.30 -1.86
N ILE A 90 -13.00 8.73 -1.92
CA ILE A 90 -13.68 9.35 -0.76
C ILE A 90 -13.76 8.32 0.37
N GLU A 91 -14.21 7.11 0.07
CA GLU A 91 -14.31 6.04 1.06
C GLU A 91 -12.92 5.69 1.63
N ALA A 92 -11.90 5.65 0.77
CA ALA A 92 -10.52 5.39 1.20
C ALA A 92 -10.05 6.42 2.23
N LEU A 93 -10.30 7.70 2.00
CA LEU A 93 -9.91 8.75 2.94
C LEU A 93 -10.69 8.66 4.26
N GLU A 94 -11.95 8.27 4.21
CA GLU A 94 -12.78 8.10 5.40
C GLU A 94 -12.31 6.94 6.30
N ILE A 95 -11.68 5.92 5.72
CA ILE A 95 -11.15 4.79 6.48
C ILE A 95 -10.00 5.21 7.40
N GLY A 96 -9.27 6.27 7.04
CA GLY A 96 -8.15 6.74 7.84
C GLY A 96 -6.78 6.36 7.28
N VAL A 97 -6.70 6.04 5.98
CA VAL A 97 -5.42 5.84 5.31
C VAL A 97 -4.70 7.17 5.12
N LYS A 98 -3.40 7.14 4.88
CA LYS A 98 -2.59 8.35 4.72
C LYS A 98 -2.75 9.00 3.35
N GLY A 99 -3.19 8.27 2.36
CA GLY A 99 -3.40 8.81 1.03
C GLY A 99 -3.48 7.71 -0.02
N TYR A 100 -3.30 8.12 -1.26
CA TYR A 100 -3.31 7.20 -2.39
C TYR A 100 -2.28 7.65 -3.43
N LEU A 101 -1.86 6.71 -4.27
CA LEU A 101 -0.90 6.91 -5.35
C LEU A 101 -1.46 6.31 -6.63
N LEU A 102 -1.24 6.99 -7.75
CA LEU A 102 -1.49 6.39 -9.05
C LEU A 102 -0.35 5.43 -9.38
N LYS A 103 -0.68 4.21 -9.79
CA LYS A 103 0.32 3.19 -10.11
C LYS A 103 1.28 3.60 -11.23
N GLN A 104 0.87 4.52 -12.09
CA GLN A 104 1.67 5.03 -13.21
C GLN A 104 2.58 6.19 -12.82
N ASP A 105 2.39 6.80 -11.67
CA ASP A 105 3.17 7.94 -11.23
C ASP A 105 4.43 7.49 -10.50
N TYR A 106 5.40 6.99 -11.25
CA TYR A 106 6.64 6.48 -10.68
C TYR A 106 7.49 7.57 -10.02
N GLU A 107 7.44 8.79 -10.53
CA GLU A 107 8.20 9.92 -9.97
C GLU A 107 7.63 10.37 -8.63
N GLY A 108 6.32 10.27 -8.44
CA GLY A 108 5.66 10.64 -7.20
C GLY A 108 5.71 9.60 -6.10
N LEU A 109 6.15 8.37 -6.42
CA LEU A 109 6.07 7.23 -5.52
C LEU A 109 6.90 7.41 -4.24
N VAL A 110 8.21 7.63 -4.37
CA VAL A 110 9.10 7.78 -3.22
C VAL A 110 8.75 9.02 -2.37
N PRO A 111 8.52 10.21 -2.96
CA PRO A 111 8.10 11.37 -2.18
C PRO A 111 6.82 11.15 -1.38
N ALA A 112 5.82 10.48 -1.97
CA ALA A 112 4.56 10.23 -1.29
C ALA A 112 4.72 9.24 -0.13
N ILE A 113 5.55 8.20 -0.31
CA ILE A 113 5.84 7.24 0.76
C ILE A 113 6.53 7.94 1.92
N ARG A 114 7.51 8.79 1.65
CA ARG A 114 8.21 9.53 2.70
C ARG A 114 7.28 10.50 3.43
N ALA A 115 6.42 11.19 2.71
CA ALA A 115 5.44 12.09 3.31
C ALA A 115 4.46 11.34 4.21
N ALA A 116 3.96 10.20 3.77
CA ALA A 116 3.05 9.36 4.55
C ALA A 116 3.74 8.80 5.80
N ALA A 117 4.99 8.38 5.68
CA ALA A 117 5.74 7.83 6.81
C ALA A 117 6.02 8.88 7.89
N SER A 118 6.22 10.14 7.50
CA SER A 118 6.50 11.24 8.44
C SER A 118 5.25 11.82 9.10
N GLY A 119 4.11 11.58 8.50
CA GLY A 119 2.83 12.09 8.99
C GLY A 119 2.07 11.09 9.79
#